data_4e7c0929881edc1892be7ce4cfba8895
#
_entry.id   4e7c0929881edc1892be7ce4cfba8895
#
_cell.length_a   1.000
_cell.length_b   1.000
_cell.length_c   1.000
_cell.angle_alpha   90.00
_cell.angle_beta   90.00
_cell.angle_gamma   90.00
#
_symmetry.space_group_name_H-M   'P 1'
#
loop_
_entity.id
_entity.type
_entity.pdbx_description
1 polymer ?
#
loop_
_entity_poly.entity_id
_entity_poly.type
_entity_poly.pdbx_seq_one_letter_code
_entity_poly.pdbx_strand_id
1 'polypeptide(L)'
;MEDKIMEQYKQEFIEFMVDSQVLKFGEFTLKSGRKSPFFMNAGAYVTGSQLKKLGEYYAKAIHDRYGDDFDVLFGPAYKGIPLSVVTAIAYSELYGKEVRYCSDRKEEKDHGADKGSFLGSKLKDGDRVIMIEDVTTSGKSMEETVPKVKGAADVTIVGLMVSLDRMEV
;
A
#
# COMPACT_ATOMS: atom_id res chain seq x y z
N MET A 1 2.81 22.86 -15.99
CA MET A 1 3.80 22.83 -14.90
C MET A 1 3.47 21.76 -13.85
N GLU A 2 2.22 21.54 -13.52
CA GLU A 2 1.81 20.47 -12.59
C GLU A 2 2.17 19.06 -13.09
N ASP A 3 1.99 18.78 -14.37
CA ASP A 3 2.34 17.47 -14.96
C ASP A 3 3.85 17.12 -14.85
N LYS A 4 4.73 18.11 -14.92
CA LYS A 4 6.18 17.88 -14.80
C LYS A 4 6.62 17.53 -13.38
N ILE A 5 5.94 18.06 -12.37
CA ILE A 5 6.25 17.77 -10.94
C ILE A 5 5.76 16.38 -10.57
N MET A 6 4.58 15.97 -11.05
CA MET A 6 4.05 14.63 -10.86
C MET A 6 4.94 13.56 -11.51
N GLU A 7 5.49 13.83 -12.69
CA GLU A 7 6.39 12.90 -13.35
C GLU A 7 7.72 12.72 -12.58
N GLN A 8 8.23 13.76 -11.95
CA GLN A 8 9.52 13.70 -11.26
C GLN A 8 9.52 12.67 -10.10
N TYR A 9 8.57 12.72 -9.20
CA TYR A 9 8.57 11.77 -8.08
C TYR A 9 8.31 10.33 -8.55
N LYS A 10 7.56 10.14 -9.63
CA LYS A 10 7.36 8.83 -10.23
C LYS A 10 8.64 8.29 -10.84
N GLN A 11 9.41 9.12 -11.54
CA GLN A 11 10.72 8.77 -12.07
C GLN A 11 11.70 8.41 -10.95
N GLU A 12 11.78 9.24 -9.92
CA GLU A 12 12.61 8.97 -8.74
C GLU A 12 12.22 7.67 -8.05
N PHE A 13 10.92 7.37 -7.97
CA PHE A 13 10.43 6.11 -7.41
C PHE A 13 10.84 4.90 -8.27
N ILE A 14 10.75 5.00 -9.59
CA ILE A 14 11.20 3.94 -10.49
C ILE A 14 12.70 3.71 -10.32
N GLU A 15 13.51 4.75 -10.29
CA GLU A 15 14.95 4.67 -10.03
C GLU A 15 15.25 4.02 -8.67
N PHE A 16 14.51 4.41 -7.65
CA PHE A 16 14.61 3.82 -6.32
C PHE A 16 14.28 2.31 -6.32
N MET A 17 13.25 1.89 -7.05
CA MET A 17 12.91 0.48 -7.19
C MET A 17 14.01 -0.31 -7.91
N VAL A 18 14.61 0.27 -8.94
CA VAL A 18 15.73 -0.35 -9.67
C VAL A 18 16.97 -0.46 -8.78
N ASP A 19 17.35 0.61 -8.11
CA ASP A 19 18.51 0.65 -7.21
C ASP A 19 18.35 -0.30 -6.02
N SER A 20 17.14 -0.49 -5.54
CA SER A 20 16.80 -1.43 -4.47
C SER A 20 16.67 -2.88 -4.96
N GLN A 21 16.85 -3.13 -6.25
CA GLN A 21 16.68 -4.44 -6.90
C GLN A 21 15.25 -5.02 -6.77
N VAL A 22 14.29 -4.17 -6.54
CA VAL A 22 12.87 -4.51 -6.50
C VAL A 22 12.31 -4.65 -7.90
N LEU A 23 12.70 -3.74 -8.80
CA LEU A 23 12.30 -3.74 -10.20
C LEU A 23 13.49 -4.12 -11.08
N LYS A 24 13.31 -5.16 -11.87
CA LYS A 24 14.31 -5.66 -12.83
C LYS A 24 13.72 -5.73 -14.22
N PHE A 25 14.50 -5.34 -15.22
CA PHE A 25 14.14 -5.43 -16.62
C PHE A 25 14.82 -6.65 -17.27
N GLY A 26 14.14 -7.27 -18.23
CA GLY A 26 14.64 -8.45 -18.94
C GLY A 26 13.49 -9.31 -19.47
N GLU A 27 13.78 -10.56 -19.82
CA GLU A 27 12.73 -11.53 -20.14
C GLU A 27 12.39 -12.37 -18.92
N PHE A 28 11.16 -12.28 -18.46
CA PHE A 28 10.66 -13.04 -17.33
C PHE A 28 9.39 -13.80 -17.71
N THR A 29 9.23 -14.98 -17.16
CA THR A 29 8.00 -15.76 -17.29
C THR A 29 7.26 -15.72 -15.96
N LEU A 30 6.06 -15.12 -15.95
CA LEU A 30 5.22 -15.03 -14.77
C LEU A 30 4.61 -16.39 -14.40
N LYS A 31 4.08 -16.49 -13.18
CA LYS A 31 3.39 -17.72 -12.72
C LYS A 31 2.23 -18.13 -13.63
N SER A 32 1.63 -17.16 -14.30
CA SER A 32 0.57 -17.38 -15.30
C SER A 32 1.07 -17.98 -16.62
N GLY A 33 2.41 -18.11 -16.80
CA GLY A 33 3.04 -18.51 -18.05
C GLY A 33 3.25 -17.35 -19.03
N ARG A 34 2.74 -16.16 -18.73
CA ARG A 34 2.87 -14.96 -19.56
C ARG A 34 4.29 -14.41 -19.50
N LYS A 35 4.82 -14.00 -20.63
CA LYS A 35 6.12 -13.29 -20.69
C LYS A 35 5.95 -11.82 -20.30
N SER A 36 6.90 -11.33 -19.51
CA SER A 36 6.94 -9.94 -19.06
C SER A 36 8.33 -9.35 -19.28
N PRO A 37 8.44 -8.09 -19.75
CA PRO A 37 9.73 -7.42 -19.91
C PRO A 37 10.29 -6.91 -18.58
N PHE A 38 9.60 -7.09 -17.48
CA PHE A 38 10.05 -6.70 -16.15
C PHE A 38 9.58 -7.70 -15.09
N PHE A 39 10.27 -7.66 -13.96
CA PHE A 39 9.90 -8.41 -12.76
C PHE A 39 9.98 -7.50 -11.54
N MET A 40 8.98 -7.55 -10.68
CA MET A 40 8.93 -6.80 -9.44
C MET A 40 8.89 -7.74 -8.23
N ASN A 41 9.83 -7.54 -7.30
CA ASN A 41 9.90 -8.26 -6.03
C ASN A 41 9.91 -7.27 -4.87
N ALA A 42 8.74 -6.93 -4.36
CA ALA A 42 8.59 -6.03 -3.21
C ALA A 42 9.21 -6.58 -1.91
N GLY A 43 9.48 -7.88 -1.83
CA GLY A 43 10.19 -8.49 -0.71
C GLY A 43 11.67 -8.10 -0.61
N ALA A 44 12.23 -7.41 -1.61
CA ALA A 44 13.60 -6.93 -1.59
C ALA A 44 13.80 -5.65 -0.76
N TYR A 45 12.75 -4.97 -0.33
CA TYR A 45 12.84 -3.87 0.63
C TYR A 45 13.06 -4.43 2.04
N VAL A 46 14.30 -4.45 2.49
CA VAL A 46 14.67 -5.10 3.77
C VAL A 46 15.43 -4.21 4.74
N THR A 47 15.97 -3.09 4.27
CA THR A 47 16.71 -2.16 5.15
C THR A 47 15.81 -1.02 5.61
N GLY A 48 16.15 -0.44 6.77
CA GLY A 48 15.43 0.70 7.30
C GLY A 48 15.43 1.91 6.37
N SER A 49 16.54 2.17 5.69
CA SER A 49 16.62 3.26 4.72
C SER A 49 15.75 3.04 3.48
N GLN A 50 15.67 1.80 2.98
CA GLN A 50 14.76 1.44 1.90
C GLN A 50 13.29 1.59 2.31
N LEU A 51 12.94 1.09 3.50
CA LEU A 51 11.58 1.17 4.03
C LEU A 51 11.14 2.61 4.30
N LYS A 52 12.06 3.43 4.79
CA LYS A 52 11.80 4.87 4.99
C LYS A 52 11.46 5.57 3.67
N LYS A 53 12.28 5.37 2.64
CA LYS A 53 12.04 5.95 1.31
C LYS A 53 10.75 5.43 0.68
N LEU A 54 10.49 4.13 0.81
CA LEU A 54 9.26 3.52 0.32
C LEU A 54 8.04 4.22 0.93
N GLY A 55 8.02 4.39 2.25
CA GLY A 55 6.95 5.10 2.95
C GLY A 55 6.81 6.54 2.49
N GLU A 56 7.91 7.24 2.27
CA GLU A 56 7.91 8.63 1.78
C GLU A 56 7.31 8.74 0.37
N TYR A 57 7.65 7.84 -0.54
CA TYR A 57 7.08 7.85 -1.90
C TYR A 57 5.58 7.56 -1.90
N TYR A 58 5.14 6.58 -1.10
CA TYR A 58 3.71 6.31 -0.95
C TYR A 58 2.97 7.50 -0.33
N ALA A 59 3.55 8.12 0.69
CA ALA A 59 2.96 9.29 1.34
C ALA A 59 2.83 10.47 0.38
N LYS A 60 3.84 10.73 -0.44
CA LYS A 60 3.81 11.79 -1.45
C LYS A 60 2.74 11.53 -2.52
N ALA A 61 2.63 10.29 -2.98
CA ALA A 61 1.61 9.91 -3.96
C ALA A 61 0.19 10.06 -3.39
N ILE A 62 -0.02 9.65 -2.15
CA ILE A 62 -1.31 9.79 -1.46
C ILE A 62 -1.66 11.27 -1.28
N HIS A 63 -0.72 12.07 -0.80
CA HIS A 63 -0.94 13.50 -0.59
C HIS A 63 -1.26 14.22 -1.90
N ASP A 64 -0.54 13.89 -2.98
CA ASP A 64 -0.76 14.45 -4.29
C ASP A 64 -2.16 14.13 -4.83
N ARG A 65 -2.64 12.90 -4.62
CA ARG A 65 -3.93 12.43 -5.16
C ARG A 65 -5.12 12.76 -4.28
N TYR A 66 -4.98 12.63 -2.97
CA TYR A 66 -6.10 12.70 -2.01
C TYR A 66 -5.98 13.85 -1.01
N GLY A 67 -4.85 14.54 -0.95
CA GLY A 67 -4.58 15.52 0.10
C GLY A 67 -4.66 14.87 1.48
N ASP A 68 -5.20 15.60 2.45
CA ASP A 68 -5.39 15.10 3.82
C ASP A 68 -6.78 14.53 4.08
N ASP A 69 -7.55 14.26 3.03
CA ASP A 69 -8.95 13.84 3.12
C ASP A 69 -9.09 12.31 3.29
N PHE A 70 -8.43 11.79 4.30
CA PHE A 70 -8.52 10.40 4.74
C PHE A 70 -8.07 10.26 6.19
N ASP A 71 -8.41 9.15 6.82
CA ASP A 71 -8.14 8.89 8.24
C ASP A 71 -7.25 7.68 8.48
N VAL A 72 -7.40 6.65 7.65
CA VAL A 72 -6.79 5.34 7.86
C VAL A 72 -6.17 4.83 6.57
N LEU A 73 -4.97 4.24 6.71
CA LEU A 73 -4.34 3.43 5.67
C LEU A 73 -4.57 1.96 6.01
N PHE A 74 -5.18 1.22 5.11
CA PHE A 74 -5.44 -0.20 5.28
C PHE A 74 -4.52 -1.01 4.38
N GLY A 75 -3.66 -1.81 4.99
CA GLY A 75 -2.74 -2.70 4.29
C GLY A 75 -3.11 -4.16 4.50
N PRO A 76 -3.57 -4.88 3.45
CA PRO A 76 -3.89 -6.31 3.59
C PRO A 76 -2.68 -7.16 3.98
N ALA A 77 -2.91 -8.13 4.88
CA ALA A 77 -1.86 -9.05 5.30
C ALA A 77 -1.35 -9.86 4.09
N TYR A 78 -0.07 -10.17 4.00
CA TYR A 78 0.94 -9.80 5.02
C TYR A 78 1.81 -8.61 4.59
N LYS A 79 2.08 -8.46 3.29
CA LYS A 79 2.97 -7.42 2.74
C LYS A 79 2.43 -6.00 2.95
N GLY A 80 1.11 -5.85 2.98
CA GLY A 80 0.47 -4.56 3.24
C GLY A 80 0.68 -4.05 4.67
N ILE A 81 0.99 -4.94 5.62
CA ILE A 81 1.20 -4.54 7.03
C ILE A 81 2.39 -3.59 7.17
N PRO A 82 3.63 -3.99 6.83
CA PRO A 82 4.77 -3.06 6.94
C PRO A 82 4.61 -1.85 6.03
N LEU A 83 4.03 -2.01 4.85
CA LEU A 83 3.80 -0.92 3.91
C LEU A 83 2.87 0.16 4.48
N SER A 84 1.77 -0.22 5.10
CA SER A 84 0.86 0.73 5.75
C SER A 84 1.49 1.43 6.95
N VAL A 85 2.30 0.73 7.71
CA VAL A 85 3.03 1.30 8.86
C VAL A 85 4.06 2.34 8.42
N VAL A 86 4.94 1.99 7.48
CA VAL A 86 5.97 2.95 7.03
C VAL A 86 5.37 4.14 6.31
N THR A 87 4.27 3.96 5.60
CA THR A 87 3.55 5.05 4.94
C THR A 87 2.88 5.98 5.94
N ALA A 88 2.25 5.43 6.99
CA ALA A 88 1.65 6.24 8.05
C ALA A 88 2.69 7.10 8.78
N ILE A 89 3.84 6.52 9.11
CA ILE A 89 4.96 7.25 9.73
C ILE A 89 5.43 8.38 8.82
N ALA A 90 5.71 8.06 7.55
CA ALA A 90 6.18 9.05 6.58
C ALA A 90 5.17 10.19 6.37
N TYR A 91 3.89 9.85 6.29
CA TYR A 91 2.83 10.84 6.10
C TYR A 91 2.75 11.82 7.27
N SER A 92 2.81 11.30 8.49
CA SER A 92 2.81 12.14 9.70
C SER A 92 4.03 13.04 9.77
N GLU A 93 5.21 12.54 9.42
CA GLU A 93 6.45 13.35 9.39
C GLU A 93 6.43 14.41 8.29
N LEU A 94 6.00 14.08 7.08
CA LEU A 94 6.04 14.99 5.94
C LEU A 94 4.94 16.06 5.99
N TYR A 95 3.75 15.70 6.45
CA TYR A 95 2.55 16.56 6.33
C TYR A 95 1.92 16.93 7.67
N GLY A 96 2.46 16.45 8.78
CA GLY A 96 1.98 16.80 10.11
C GLY A 96 0.58 16.29 10.45
N LYS A 97 0.08 15.29 9.72
CA LYS A 97 -1.23 14.68 9.97
C LYS A 97 -1.07 13.34 10.67
N GLU A 98 -1.79 13.15 11.77
CA GLU A 98 -1.90 11.85 12.40
C GLU A 98 -2.71 10.88 11.52
N VAL A 99 -2.05 9.84 11.05
CA VAL A 99 -2.64 8.81 10.20
C VAL A 99 -2.64 7.49 10.96
N ARG A 100 -3.78 6.84 11.02
CA ARG A 100 -3.90 5.53 11.62
C ARG A 100 -3.64 4.45 10.57
N TYR A 101 -3.08 3.32 10.99
CA TYR A 101 -2.99 2.14 10.13
C TYR A 101 -3.91 1.04 10.64
N CYS A 102 -4.39 0.23 9.71
CA CYS A 102 -5.15 -0.98 10.00
C CYS A 102 -4.74 -2.07 9.00
N SER A 103 -4.76 -3.30 9.45
CA SER A 103 -4.50 -4.46 8.60
C SER A 103 -5.42 -5.59 9.01
N ASP A 104 -5.70 -6.51 8.10
CA ASP A 104 -6.44 -7.71 8.44
C ASP A 104 -5.50 -8.83 8.94
N ARG A 105 -6.11 -9.87 9.45
CA ARG A 105 -5.47 -11.15 9.73
C ARG A 105 -5.99 -12.16 8.73
N LYS A 106 -5.12 -13.05 8.25
CA LYS A 106 -5.57 -14.18 7.43
C LYS A 106 -6.22 -15.28 8.27
N GLU A 107 -5.89 -15.32 9.55
CA GLU A 107 -6.44 -16.26 10.52
C GLU A 107 -7.08 -15.51 11.68
N GLU A 108 -8.28 -15.90 12.08
CA GLU A 108 -8.93 -15.33 13.25
C GLU A 108 -8.22 -15.77 14.53
N LYS A 109 -8.03 -14.85 15.47
CA LYS A 109 -7.44 -15.11 16.76
C LYS A 109 -8.53 -15.30 17.79
N ASP A 110 -8.61 -16.51 18.35
CA ASP A 110 -9.68 -16.89 19.30
C ASP A 110 -9.41 -16.46 20.74
N HIS A 111 -8.18 -16.03 21.09
CA HIS A 111 -7.80 -15.76 22.47
C HIS A 111 -6.89 -14.55 22.62
N GLY A 112 -6.95 -13.93 23.79
CA GLY A 112 -6.17 -12.78 24.18
C GLY A 112 -6.94 -11.46 24.15
N ALA A 113 -6.26 -10.37 24.50
CA ALA A 113 -6.84 -9.04 24.54
C ALA A 113 -7.23 -8.52 23.13
N ASP A 114 -6.57 -9.06 22.10
CA ASP A 114 -6.76 -8.68 20.70
C ASP A 114 -7.59 -9.72 19.94
N LYS A 115 -8.80 -9.97 20.41
CA LYS A 115 -9.75 -10.79 19.65
C LYS A 115 -10.20 -10.04 18.41
N GLY A 116 -10.08 -10.66 17.23
CA GLY A 116 -10.66 -10.11 16.02
C GLY A 116 -9.82 -10.36 14.77
N SER A 117 -10.36 -9.88 13.66
CA SER A 117 -9.82 -10.06 12.33
C SER A 117 -8.84 -8.96 11.90
N PHE A 118 -8.59 -7.97 12.76
CA PHE A 118 -7.81 -6.78 12.42
C PHE A 118 -6.65 -6.53 13.38
N LEU A 119 -5.64 -5.84 12.85
CA LEU A 119 -4.44 -5.33 13.54
C LEU A 119 -4.41 -3.82 13.45
N GLY A 120 -3.76 -3.19 14.43
CA GLY A 120 -3.61 -1.74 14.47
C GLY A 120 -4.87 -1.03 14.97
N SER A 121 -5.22 0.07 14.34
CA SER A 121 -6.38 0.85 14.72
C SER A 121 -7.68 0.11 14.39
N LYS A 122 -8.66 0.23 15.26
CA LYS A 122 -10.03 -0.17 14.92
C LYS A 122 -10.61 0.81 13.89
N LEU A 123 -11.37 0.27 12.95
CA LEU A 123 -12.16 1.07 12.02
C LEU A 123 -13.39 1.62 12.75
N LYS A 124 -13.71 2.88 12.48
CA LYS A 124 -14.82 3.59 13.09
C LYS A 124 -15.78 4.09 12.02
N ASP A 125 -17.04 4.24 12.38
CA ASP A 125 -18.03 4.83 11.48
C ASP A 125 -17.57 6.24 11.08
N GLY A 126 -17.67 6.53 9.80
CA GLY A 126 -17.23 7.80 9.22
C GLY A 126 -15.76 7.83 8.79
N ASP A 127 -14.98 6.79 9.07
CA ASP A 127 -13.59 6.71 8.61
C ASP A 127 -13.50 6.71 7.09
N ARG A 128 -12.56 7.48 6.59
CA ARG A 128 -12.16 7.50 5.18
C ARG A 128 -10.88 6.69 5.03
N VAL A 129 -10.96 5.61 4.28
CA VAL A 129 -9.91 4.59 4.19
C VAL A 129 -9.24 4.59 2.83
N ILE A 130 -7.92 4.65 2.80
CA ILE A 130 -7.13 4.37 1.61
C ILE A 130 -6.57 2.97 1.75
N MET A 131 -6.89 2.11 0.77
CA MET A 131 -6.31 0.78 0.65
C MET A 131 -4.90 0.91 0.08
N ILE A 132 -3.98 0.10 0.58
CA ILE A 132 -2.58 0.18 0.18
C ILE A 132 -2.03 -1.22 -0.11
N GLU A 133 -1.40 -1.38 -1.27
CA GLU A 133 -0.74 -2.62 -1.68
C GLU A 133 0.55 -2.34 -2.44
N ASP A 134 1.36 -3.37 -2.64
CA ASP A 134 2.59 -3.30 -3.43
C ASP A 134 2.30 -3.38 -4.94
N VAL A 135 1.63 -4.44 -5.35
CA VAL A 135 1.30 -4.73 -6.76
C VAL A 135 -0.14 -5.19 -6.84
N THR A 136 -0.85 -4.71 -7.83
CA THR A 136 -2.15 -5.28 -8.22
C THR A 136 -2.03 -5.93 -9.60
N THR A 137 -2.63 -7.10 -9.75
CA THR A 137 -2.67 -7.85 -11.01
C THR A 137 -4.10 -7.93 -11.53
N SER A 138 -4.94 -8.75 -10.89
CA SER A 138 -6.36 -8.93 -11.24
C SER A 138 -7.32 -8.18 -10.31
N GLY A 139 -6.82 -7.56 -9.24
CA GLY A 139 -7.65 -6.94 -8.22
C GLY A 139 -8.29 -7.92 -7.23
N LYS A 140 -7.96 -9.20 -7.30
CA LYS A 140 -8.56 -10.24 -6.44
C LYS A 140 -8.36 -9.97 -4.95
N SER A 141 -7.20 -9.48 -4.57
CA SER A 141 -6.92 -9.11 -3.17
C SER A 141 -7.89 -8.05 -2.66
N MET A 142 -8.22 -7.06 -3.49
CA MET A 142 -9.21 -6.04 -3.14
C MET A 142 -10.63 -6.59 -3.08
N GLU A 143 -11.00 -7.48 -3.99
CA GLU A 143 -12.31 -8.16 -3.96
C GLU A 143 -12.53 -8.92 -2.66
N GLU A 144 -11.48 -9.52 -2.10
CA GLU A 144 -11.53 -10.23 -0.83
C GLU A 144 -11.49 -9.30 0.39
N THR A 145 -10.74 -8.21 0.31
CA THR A 145 -10.46 -7.34 1.46
C THR A 145 -11.50 -6.24 1.65
N VAL A 146 -11.99 -5.63 0.59
CA VAL A 146 -12.97 -4.54 0.66
C VAL A 146 -14.24 -4.92 1.44
N PRO A 147 -14.84 -6.10 1.22
CA PRO A 147 -16.00 -6.52 2.03
C PRO A 147 -15.70 -6.63 3.53
N LYS A 148 -14.50 -7.07 3.91
CA LYS A 148 -14.07 -7.13 5.31
C LYS A 148 -14.01 -5.75 5.95
N VAL A 149 -13.42 -4.79 5.23
CA VAL A 149 -13.29 -3.40 5.69
C VAL A 149 -14.66 -2.76 5.85
N LYS A 150 -15.52 -2.90 4.87
CA LYS A 150 -16.90 -2.36 4.90
C LYS A 150 -17.80 -3.06 5.93
N GLY A 151 -17.51 -4.30 6.23
CA GLY A 151 -18.23 -5.05 7.26
C GLY A 151 -17.83 -4.69 8.69
N ALA A 152 -16.66 -4.08 8.89
CA ALA A 152 -16.14 -3.72 10.20
C ALA A 152 -16.78 -2.46 10.79
N ALA A 153 -17.10 -1.49 9.94
CA ALA A 153 -17.72 -0.21 10.31
C ALA A 153 -18.29 0.46 9.05
N ASP A 154 -19.06 1.53 9.24
CA ASP A 154 -19.57 2.35 8.14
C ASP A 154 -18.48 3.30 7.65
N VAL A 155 -17.60 2.80 6.80
CA VAL A 155 -16.44 3.52 6.28
C VAL A 155 -16.60 3.84 4.80
N THR A 156 -15.90 4.87 4.34
CA THR A 156 -15.78 5.20 2.92
C THR A 156 -14.39 4.80 2.43
N ILE A 157 -14.32 3.95 1.42
CA ILE A 157 -13.06 3.63 0.76
C ILE A 157 -12.79 4.70 -0.29
N VAL A 158 -11.77 5.51 -0.04
CA VAL A 158 -11.42 6.67 -0.86
C VAL A 158 -10.66 6.25 -2.11
N GLY A 159 -9.82 5.23 -2.00
CA GLY A 159 -9.04 4.75 -3.12
C GLY A 159 -8.05 3.66 -2.75
N LEU A 160 -7.26 3.27 -3.74
CA LEU A 160 -6.20 2.28 -3.65
C LEU A 160 -4.89 2.90 -4.13
N MET A 161 -3.83 2.74 -3.34
CA MET A 161 -2.48 3.14 -3.71
C MET A 161 -1.59 1.91 -3.89
N VAL A 162 -0.93 1.82 -5.04
CA VAL A 162 -0.03 0.71 -5.39
C VAL A 162 1.25 1.24 -6.01
N SER A 163 2.33 0.45 -5.94
CA SER A 163 3.57 0.73 -6.67
C SER A 163 3.42 0.45 -8.16
N LEU A 164 2.68 -0.60 -8.49
CA LEU A 164 2.54 -1.08 -9.85
C LEU A 164 1.18 -1.74 -10.06
N ASP A 165 0.50 -1.30 -11.10
CA ASP A 165 -0.65 -1.99 -11.66
C ASP A 165 -0.18 -2.77 -12.90
N ARG A 166 -0.28 -4.08 -12.88
CA ARG A 166 0.08 -4.94 -14.02
C ARG A 166 -0.94 -4.90 -15.15
N MET A 167 -2.13 -4.37 -14.87
CA MET A 167 -3.24 -4.25 -15.84
C MET A 167 -3.58 -5.60 -16.51
N GLU A 168 -3.47 -6.69 -15.77
CA GLU A 168 -3.84 -8.02 -16.22
C GLU A 168 -5.33 -8.27 -15.96
N VAL A 169 -6.00 -8.76 -16.96
CA VAL A 169 -7.40 -9.14 -16.91
C VAL A 169 -7.56 -10.65 -17.00
#